data_0390d32073efebd8d012d3e35fcb58c9
#
_entry.id   0390d32073efebd8d012d3e35fcb58c9
#
_cell.length_a   1.000
_cell.length_b   1.000
_cell.length_c   1.000
_cell.angle_alpha   90.00
_cell.angle_beta   90.00
_cell.angle_gamma   90.00
#
_symmetry.space_group_name_H-M   'P 1'
#
loop_
_entity.id
_entity.type
_entity.pdbx_description
1 polymer ?
#
loop_
_entity_poly.entity_id
_entity_poly.type
_entity_poly.pdbx_seq_one_letter_code
_entity_poly.pdbx_strand_id
1 'polypeptide(L)'
;MVHFFDITKFNLYKEDNRREVKKANGGLPSSLWETYSAFANCYGGVIILGVAENKDGTWRTTGLKSTDRDKLLKHFWDTINNRKKVNVNLLSDQDVEIYEKDEDTIIVIYVPMANREQKPVYINDDGTCVSYDSSSNKTEELFRWVDMVGESIYVDKVF
;
A
#
# COMPACT_ATOMS: atom_id res chain seq x y z
N MET A 1 -12.32 3.51 8.18
CA MET A 1 -12.28 3.41 6.71
C MET A 1 -13.36 2.48 6.21
N VAL A 2 -14.00 2.81 5.10
CA VAL A 2 -15.01 1.95 4.50
C VAL A 2 -14.30 0.89 3.64
N HIS A 3 -14.53 -0.37 3.95
CA HIS A 3 -13.96 -1.49 3.20
C HIS A 3 -14.88 -1.81 2.03
N PHE A 4 -14.39 -1.64 0.83
CA PHE A 4 -15.20 -1.79 -0.38
C PHE A 4 -14.73 -2.88 -1.33
N PHE A 5 -13.75 -3.70 -0.92
CA PHE A 5 -13.34 -4.85 -1.73
C PHE A 5 -14.37 -5.97 -1.57
N ASP A 6 -14.79 -6.53 -2.69
CA ASP A 6 -15.75 -7.62 -2.74
C ASP A 6 -15.18 -8.74 -3.59
N ILE A 7 -14.87 -9.87 -2.98
CA ILE A 7 -14.24 -11.00 -3.63
C ILE A 7 -15.11 -11.56 -4.78
N THR A 8 -16.42 -11.40 -4.69
CA THR A 8 -17.32 -11.87 -5.76
C THR A 8 -17.19 -11.05 -7.04
N LYS A 9 -16.62 -9.86 -6.95
CA LYS A 9 -16.37 -8.96 -8.09
C LYS A 9 -14.94 -9.01 -8.60
N PHE A 10 -14.16 -9.99 -8.15
CA PHE A 10 -12.74 -10.12 -8.47
C PHE A 10 -12.46 -9.98 -9.98
N ASN A 11 -13.27 -10.61 -10.82
CA ASN A 11 -13.07 -10.59 -12.26
C ASN A 11 -13.40 -9.25 -12.93
N LEU A 12 -13.98 -8.32 -12.18
CA LEU A 12 -14.35 -6.99 -12.69
C LEU A 12 -13.35 -5.91 -12.31
N TYR A 13 -12.45 -6.20 -11.36
CA TYR A 13 -11.50 -5.20 -10.89
C TYR A 13 -10.33 -5.03 -11.85
N LYS A 14 -9.78 -3.81 -11.86
CA LYS A 14 -8.55 -3.45 -12.57
C LYS A 14 -7.73 -2.51 -11.69
N GLU A 15 -6.43 -2.48 -11.92
CA GLU A 15 -5.58 -1.52 -11.23
C GLU A 15 -5.92 -0.09 -11.63
N ASP A 16 -5.79 0.81 -10.67
CA ASP A 16 -5.94 2.24 -10.89
C ASP A 16 -5.17 2.98 -9.77
N ASN A 17 -5.41 4.28 -9.60
CA ASN A 17 -4.74 5.05 -8.55
C ASN A 17 -5.26 4.77 -7.13
N ARG A 18 -6.16 3.80 -6.97
CA ARG A 18 -6.71 3.40 -5.67
C ARG A 18 -6.69 1.89 -5.44
N ARG A 19 -6.23 1.12 -6.41
CA ARG A 19 -6.13 -0.35 -6.31
C ARG A 19 -4.83 -0.80 -6.95
N GLU A 20 -4.08 -1.59 -6.23
CA GLU A 20 -2.84 -2.16 -6.77
C GLU A 20 -2.70 -3.61 -6.33
N VAL A 21 -2.29 -4.46 -7.26
CA VAL A 21 -2.08 -5.89 -7.01
C VAL A 21 -0.60 -6.20 -7.00
N LYS A 22 -0.21 -7.18 -6.17
CA LYS A 22 1.18 -7.62 -6.05
C LYS A 22 1.23 -9.12 -5.82
N LYS A 23 2.20 -9.78 -6.44
CA LYS A 23 2.29 -11.24 -6.40
C LYS A 23 2.59 -11.80 -5.02
N ALA A 24 3.57 -11.31 -4.33
CA ALA A 24 3.97 -11.75 -2.99
C ALA A 24 4.39 -13.22 -2.84
N ASN A 25 4.59 -13.94 -3.96
CA ASN A 25 4.98 -15.35 -3.91
C ASN A 25 6.41 -15.58 -3.41
N GLY A 26 7.27 -14.60 -3.61
CA GLY A 26 8.65 -14.63 -3.11
C GLY A 26 8.83 -13.93 -1.77
N GLY A 27 7.74 -13.59 -1.10
CA GLY A 27 7.74 -12.82 0.12
C GLY A 27 7.08 -11.46 -0.09
N LEU A 28 7.13 -10.61 0.92
CA LEU A 28 6.54 -9.28 0.85
C LEU A 28 7.33 -8.41 -0.13
N PRO A 29 6.70 -7.89 -1.19
CA PRO A 29 7.43 -7.05 -2.14
C PRO A 29 7.82 -5.71 -1.52
N SER A 30 9.06 -5.27 -1.76
CA SER A 30 9.55 -3.99 -1.23
C SER A 30 8.78 -2.80 -1.79
N SER A 31 8.28 -2.90 -3.01
CA SER A 31 7.49 -1.84 -3.65
C SER A 31 6.13 -1.61 -2.98
N LEU A 32 5.72 -2.49 -2.07
CA LEU A 32 4.48 -2.29 -1.31
C LEU A 32 4.52 -0.97 -0.54
N TRP A 33 5.67 -0.59 -0.02
CA TRP A 33 5.80 0.62 0.80
C TRP A 33 5.68 1.90 0.00
N GLU A 34 6.14 1.89 -1.25
CA GLU A 34 5.91 3.00 -2.17
C GLU A 34 4.41 3.18 -2.43
N THR A 35 3.70 2.09 -2.62
CA THR A 35 2.25 2.11 -2.82
C THR A 35 1.53 2.57 -1.56
N TYR A 36 1.95 2.09 -0.39
CA TYR A 36 1.41 2.54 0.88
C TYR A 36 1.55 4.06 1.02
N SER A 37 2.74 4.58 0.79
CA SER A 37 3.00 6.02 0.85
C SER A 37 2.11 6.78 -0.14
N ALA A 38 2.02 6.31 -1.39
CA ALA A 38 1.21 6.97 -2.42
C ALA A 38 -0.27 7.01 -2.04
N PHE A 39 -0.82 5.90 -1.57
CA PHE A 39 -2.22 5.84 -1.16
C PHE A 39 -2.50 6.75 0.05
N ALA A 40 -1.64 6.67 1.06
CA ALA A 40 -1.81 7.46 2.27
C ALA A 40 -1.73 8.96 1.99
N ASN A 41 -0.87 9.38 1.07
CA ASN A 41 -0.68 10.77 0.73
C ASN A 41 -1.75 11.32 -0.21
N CYS A 42 -2.49 10.46 -0.89
CA CYS A 42 -3.52 10.86 -1.84
C CYS A 42 -4.92 10.61 -1.27
N TYR A 43 -5.61 9.60 -1.77
CA TYR A 43 -7.01 9.37 -1.41
C TYR A 43 -7.25 8.03 -0.70
N GLY A 44 -6.16 7.40 -0.24
CA GLY A 44 -6.25 6.04 0.25
C GLY A 44 -6.34 5.04 -0.91
N GLY A 45 -6.44 3.77 -0.58
CA GLY A 45 -6.56 2.73 -1.60
C GLY A 45 -6.49 1.33 -1.03
N VAL A 46 -6.43 0.36 -1.92
CA VAL A 46 -6.41 -1.05 -1.56
C VAL A 46 -5.21 -1.71 -2.22
N ILE A 47 -4.41 -2.40 -1.41
CA ILE A 47 -3.30 -3.22 -1.89
C ILE A 47 -3.71 -4.67 -1.75
N ILE A 48 -3.58 -5.44 -2.82
CA ILE A 48 -4.03 -6.82 -2.86
C ILE A 48 -2.83 -7.72 -3.15
N LEU A 49 -2.48 -8.57 -2.19
CA LEU A 49 -1.37 -9.49 -2.30
C LEU A 49 -1.85 -10.87 -2.76
N GLY A 50 -1.05 -11.54 -3.57
CA GLY A 50 -1.39 -12.83 -4.12
C GLY A 50 -2.16 -12.75 -5.43
N VAL A 51 -2.13 -11.60 -6.08
CA VAL A 51 -2.83 -11.33 -7.33
C VAL A 51 -1.87 -10.67 -8.32
N ALA A 52 -2.06 -10.96 -9.59
CA ALA A 52 -1.31 -10.33 -10.68
C ALA A 52 -2.28 -9.88 -11.77
N GLU A 53 -1.84 -8.90 -12.53
CA GLU A 53 -2.61 -8.38 -13.64
C GLU A 53 -2.26 -9.13 -14.92
N ASN A 54 -3.28 -9.50 -15.68
CA ASN A 54 -3.14 -10.09 -17.01
C ASN A 54 -2.87 -8.99 -18.05
N LYS A 55 -2.52 -9.38 -19.27
CA LYS A 55 -2.26 -8.42 -20.35
C LYS A 55 -3.45 -7.55 -20.69
N ASP A 56 -4.67 -8.06 -20.47
CA ASP A 56 -5.90 -7.32 -20.74
C ASP A 56 -6.38 -6.47 -19.55
N GLY A 57 -5.60 -6.43 -18.47
CA GLY A 57 -5.92 -5.68 -17.27
C GLY A 57 -6.75 -6.44 -16.23
N THR A 58 -7.24 -7.63 -16.55
CA THR A 58 -7.96 -8.43 -15.56
C THR A 58 -6.99 -9.07 -14.58
N TRP A 59 -7.50 -9.50 -13.44
CA TRP A 59 -6.68 -10.06 -12.37
C TRP A 59 -6.72 -11.59 -12.36
N ARG A 60 -5.64 -12.20 -11.88
CA ARG A 60 -5.55 -13.61 -11.60
C ARG A 60 -4.88 -13.84 -10.25
N THR A 61 -5.21 -14.94 -9.59
CA THR A 61 -4.48 -15.37 -8.40
C THR A 61 -3.13 -15.94 -8.81
N THR A 62 -2.13 -15.83 -7.91
CA THR A 62 -0.75 -16.22 -8.23
C THR A 62 -0.28 -17.45 -7.46
N GLY A 63 -1.18 -18.15 -6.78
CA GLY A 63 -0.84 -19.37 -6.05
C GLY A 63 -0.24 -19.12 -4.68
N LEU A 64 -0.49 -17.98 -4.08
CA LEU A 64 -0.06 -17.74 -2.70
C LEU A 64 -0.75 -18.75 -1.78
N LYS A 65 0.03 -19.45 -0.95
CA LYS A 65 -0.49 -20.50 -0.09
C LYS A 65 -0.80 -19.98 1.30
N SER A 66 -1.82 -20.56 1.92
CA SER A 66 -2.19 -20.22 3.29
C SER A 66 -1.06 -20.49 4.28
N THR A 67 -0.16 -21.43 3.97
CA THR A 67 1.01 -21.71 4.80
C THR A 67 2.00 -20.55 4.87
N ASP A 68 2.04 -19.70 3.85
CA ASP A 68 2.94 -18.56 3.80
C ASP A 68 2.31 -17.27 4.34
N ARG A 69 1.01 -17.30 4.56
CA ARG A 69 0.22 -16.14 4.99
C ARG A 69 0.72 -15.53 6.28
N ASP A 70 0.90 -16.33 7.31
CA ASP A 70 1.26 -15.83 8.63
C ASP A 70 2.65 -15.19 8.62
N LYS A 71 3.56 -15.76 7.85
CA LYS A 71 4.91 -15.21 7.68
C LYS A 71 4.88 -13.87 6.96
N LEU A 72 4.06 -13.75 5.90
CA LEU A 72 3.88 -12.49 5.18
C LEU A 72 3.27 -11.41 6.08
N LEU A 73 2.24 -11.77 6.83
CA LEU A 73 1.58 -10.83 7.74
C LEU A 73 2.52 -10.37 8.86
N LYS A 74 3.31 -11.29 9.40
CA LYS A 74 4.30 -10.90 10.41
C LYS A 74 5.30 -9.91 9.84
N HIS A 75 5.85 -10.19 8.66
CA HIS A 75 6.80 -9.29 8.01
C HIS A 75 6.16 -7.93 7.72
N PHE A 76 4.91 -7.92 7.27
CA PHE A 76 4.17 -6.69 6.99
C PHE A 76 4.04 -5.83 8.25
N TRP A 77 3.56 -6.41 9.36
CA TRP A 77 3.37 -5.66 10.60
C TRP A 77 4.69 -5.22 11.23
N ASP A 78 5.71 -6.07 11.17
CA ASP A 78 7.04 -5.69 11.67
C ASP A 78 7.60 -4.49 10.90
N THR A 79 7.40 -4.46 9.60
CA THR A 79 7.92 -3.38 8.74
C THR A 79 7.12 -2.08 8.92
N ILE A 80 5.79 -2.15 8.94
CA ILE A 80 4.98 -0.94 9.07
C ILE A 80 5.17 -0.27 10.44
N ASN A 81 5.57 -1.03 11.44
CA ASN A 81 5.85 -0.52 12.77
C ASN A 81 7.31 -0.09 12.95
N ASN A 82 8.15 -0.31 11.95
CA ASN A 82 9.55 0.09 11.99
C ASN A 82 9.70 1.52 11.47
N ARG A 83 9.98 2.47 12.35
CA ARG A 83 10.07 3.89 12.01
C ARG A 83 11.18 4.22 10.99
N LYS A 84 12.15 3.32 10.83
CA LYS A 84 13.18 3.47 9.78
C LYS A 84 12.68 3.10 8.40
N LYS A 85 11.55 2.41 8.32
CA LYS A 85 10.96 1.98 7.05
C LYS A 85 9.72 2.79 6.69
N VAL A 86 8.89 3.11 7.68
CA VAL A 86 7.64 3.85 7.48
C VAL A 86 7.49 4.81 8.66
N ASN A 87 7.28 6.07 8.39
CA ASN A 87 7.22 7.06 9.46
C ASN A 87 5.97 6.98 10.33
N VAL A 88 4.89 6.44 9.80
CA VAL A 88 3.65 6.30 10.55
C VAL A 88 2.84 5.10 10.09
N ASN A 89 2.34 4.31 11.05
CA ASN A 89 1.41 3.22 10.77
C ASN A 89 -0.03 3.74 10.89
N LEU A 90 -0.74 3.77 9.78
CA LEU A 90 -2.13 4.24 9.72
C LEU A 90 -3.14 3.09 9.88
N LEU A 91 -2.67 1.85 10.00
CA LEU A 91 -3.52 0.68 9.93
C LEU A 91 -3.76 0.04 11.29
N SER A 92 -4.93 -0.57 11.41
CA SER A 92 -5.25 -1.49 12.50
C SER A 92 -5.48 -2.89 11.92
N ASP A 93 -5.62 -3.88 12.78
CA ASP A 93 -5.89 -5.26 12.35
C ASP A 93 -7.12 -5.38 11.46
N GLN A 94 -8.09 -4.49 11.65
CA GLN A 94 -9.33 -4.50 10.86
C GLN A 94 -9.12 -4.05 9.41
N ASP A 95 -8.00 -3.42 9.11
CA ASP A 95 -7.69 -2.94 7.77
C ASP A 95 -7.01 -4.00 6.90
N VAL A 96 -6.78 -5.17 7.43
CA VAL A 96 -6.19 -6.29 6.69
C VAL A 96 -7.17 -7.46 6.71
N GLU A 97 -7.62 -7.87 5.54
CA GLU A 97 -8.56 -8.98 5.38
C GLU A 97 -7.93 -10.08 4.54
N ILE A 98 -8.36 -11.31 4.79
CA ILE A 98 -7.85 -12.49 4.12
C ILE A 98 -9.01 -13.19 3.41
N TYR A 99 -8.81 -13.51 2.14
CA TYR A 99 -9.77 -14.21 1.32
C TYR A 99 -9.13 -15.44 0.68
N GLU A 100 -9.98 -16.42 0.38
CA GLU A 100 -9.59 -17.58 -0.39
C GLU A 100 -10.34 -17.57 -1.72
N LYS A 101 -9.60 -17.75 -2.82
CA LYS A 101 -10.19 -17.85 -4.14
C LYS A 101 -9.46 -18.92 -4.94
N ASP A 102 -10.21 -19.93 -5.45
CA ASP A 102 -9.65 -21.02 -6.24
C ASP A 102 -8.46 -21.70 -5.53
N GLU A 103 -8.60 -21.91 -4.22
CA GLU A 103 -7.59 -22.51 -3.33
C GLU A 103 -6.37 -21.63 -3.07
N ASP A 104 -6.32 -20.45 -3.64
CA ASP A 104 -5.25 -19.49 -3.39
C ASP A 104 -5.66 -18.47 -2.33
N THR A 105 -4.68 -18.03 -1.55
CA THR A 105 -4.89 -17.00 -0.53
C THR A 105 -4.69 -15.61 -1.12
N ILE A 106 -5.56 -14.69 -0.75
CA ILE A 106 -5.46 -13.28 -1.11
C ILE A 106 -5.46 -12.46 0.16
N ILE A 107 -4.52 -11.53 0.29
CA ILE A 107 -4.46 -10.61 1.42
C ILE A 107 -4.82 -9.22 0.91
N VAL A 108 -5.83 -8.61 1.51
CA VAL A 108 -6.33 -7.28 1.11
C VAL A 108 -6.01 -6.28 2.22
N ILE A 109 -5.27 -5.24 1.86
CA ILE A 109 -4.81 -4.21 2.80
C ILE A 109 -5.48 -2.90 2.42
N TYR A 110 -6.29 -2.35 3.33
CA TYR A 110 -6.96 -1.07 3.12
C TYR A 110 -6.10 0.04 3.71
N VAL A 111 -5.61 0.92 2.84
CA VAL A 111 -4.78 2.06 3.27
C VAL A 111 -5.65 3.30 3.30
N PRO A 112 -5.86 3.90 4.47
CA PRO A 112 -6.65 5.14 4.54
C PRO A 112 -5.84 6.32 4.04
N MET A 113 -6.53 7.36 3.62
CA MET A 113 -5.90 8.65 3.39
C MET A 113 -5.43 9.19 4.74
N ALA A 114 -4.17 9.58 4.83
CA ALA A 114 -3.65 10.20 6.03
C ALA A 114 -4.34 11.56 6.25
N ASN A 115 -4.52 11.93 7.51
CA ASN A 115 -5.02 13.27 7.80
C ASN A 115 -3.89 14.30 7.61
N ARG A 116 -4.25 15.57 7.67
CA ARG A 116 -3.31 16.66 7.43
C ARG A 116 -2.10 16.62 8.37
N GLU A 117 -2.32 16.22 9.60
CA GLU A 117 -1.26 16.17 10.62
C GLU A 117 -0.31 14.99 10.43
N GLN A 118 -0.78 13.94 9.77
CA GLN A 118 0.00 12.73 9.49
C GLN A 118 0.78 12.80 8.18
N LYS A 119 0.44 13.74 7.31
CA LYS A 119 1.14 13.93 6.03
C LYS A 119 2.40 14.76 6.21
N PRO A 120 3.42 14.49 5.45
CA PRO A 120 3.52 13.41 4.46
C PRO A 120 3.84 12.07 5.11
N VAL A 121 3.29 11.01 4.53
CA VAL A 121 3.68 9.66 4.88
C VAL A 121 4.88 9.30 4.00
N TYR A 122 6.02 9.08 4.62
CA TYR A 122 7.24 8.79 3.88
C TYR A 122 7.83 7.45 4.31
N ILE A 123 8.67 6.91 3.46
CA ILE A 123 9.30 5.61 3.64
C ILE A 123 10.82 5.76 3.68
N ASN A 124 11.47 4.78 4.30
CA ASN A 124 12.91 4.79 4.51
C ASN A 124 13.34 5.98 5.38
N ASP A 125 14.57 5.96 5.85
CA ASP A 125 15.10 7.01 6.72
C ASP A 125 15.46 8.30 5.99
N ASP A 126 15.41 8.30 4.66
CA ASP A 126 15.78 9.45 3.84
C ASP A 126 14.61 10.40 3.53
N GLY A 127 13.41 10.06 4.01
CA GLY A 127 12.24 10.90 3.79
C GLY A 127 11.60 10.75 2.41
N THR A 128 11.85 9.63 1.72
CA THR A 128 11.23 9.38 0.42
C THR A 128 9.72 9.28 0.56
N CYS A 129 8.98 10.11 -0.15
CA CYS A 129 7.52 10.01 -0.20
C CYS A 129 7.04 9.83 -1.63
N VAL A 130 5.92 9.16 -1.78
CA VAL A 130 5.35 8.79 -3.06
C VAL A 130 3.91 9.27 -3.14
N SER A 131 3.50 9.73 -4.30
CA SER A 131 2.12 10.11 -4.56
C SER A 131 1.77 9.77 -6.01
N TYR A 132 0.54 10.04 -6.40
CA TYR A 132 0.12 9.92 -7.79
C TYR A 132 0.05 11.31 -8.41
N ASP A 133 0.49 11.42 -9.66
CA ASP A 133 0.34 12.65 -10.43
C ASP A 133 -1.08 12.74 -11.03
N SER A 134 -1.34 13.80 -11.78
CA SER A 134 -2.65 14.02 -12.40
C SER A 134 -3.02 12.97 -13.45
N SER A 135 -2.04 12.19 -13.93
CA SER A 135 -2.24 11.10 -14.88
C SER A 135 -2.37 9.75 -14.20
N SER A 136 -2.45 9.72 -12.87
CA SER A 136 -2.47 8.51 -12.04
C SER A 136 -1.19 7.68 -12.09
N ASN A 137 -0.08 8.29 -12.48
CA ASN A 137 1.24 7.67 -12.39
C ASN A 137 1.85 7.96 -11.03
N LYS A 138 2.55 6.99 -10.46
CA LYS A 138 3.28 7.23 -9.22
C LYS A 138 4.44 8.18 -9.45
N THR A 139 4.61 9.13 -8.55
CA THR A 139 5.76 10.00 -8.52
C THR A 139 6.43 9.89 -7.16
N GLU A 140 7.75 9.94 -7.15
CA GLU A 140 8.53 9.83 -5.94
C GLU A 140 9.25 11.16 -5.70
N GLU A 141 9.14 11.65 -4.48
CA GLU A 141 9.74 12.91 -4.07
C GLU A 141 10.55 12.71 -2.79
N LEU A 142 11.65 13.40 -2.70
CA LEU A 142 12.47 13.41 -1.50
C LEU A 142 11.96 14.49 -0.55
N PHE A 143 11.57 14.07 0.65
CA PHE A 143 11.01 14.96 1.63
C PHE A 143 12.07 15.42 2.62
N ARG A 144 12.09 16.71 2.95
CA ARG A 144 13.04 17.27 3.89
C ARG A 144 12.32 17.99 5.02
N TRP A 145 12.87 17.88 6.22
CA TRP A 145 12.34 18.55 7.40
C TRP A 145 13.08 19.83 7.66
N VAL A 146 12.34 20.83 8.13
CA VAL A 146 12.92 22.02 8.73
C VAL A 146 13.01 21.74 10.22
N ASP A 147 14.22 21.67 10.72
CA ASP A 147 14.45 21.19 12.08
C ASP A 147 14.04 22.17 13.19
N MET A 148 14.15 23.45 12.95
CA MET A 148 13.92 24.45 14.01
C MET A 148 12.51 24.51 14.54
N VAL A 149 11.53 24.15 13.69
CA VAL A 149 10.12 24.17 14.06
C VAL A 149 9.44 22.83 13.81
N GLY A 150 10.21 21.83 13.41
CA GLY A 150 9.68 20.52 13.07
C GLY A 150 8.77 20.50 11.86
N GLU A 151 8.85 21.50 11.01
CA GLU A 151 8.05 21.57 9.80
C GLU A 151 8.75 20.98 8.61
N SER A 152 7.97 20.43 7.70
CA SER A 152 8.48 19.96 6.43
C SER A 152 8.64 21.15 5.49
N ILE A 153 9.76 21.16 4.76
CA ILE A 153 9.95 22.20 3.75
C ILE A 153 9.39 21.82 2.40
N TYR A 154 8.75 20.68 2.31
CA TYR A 154 8.23 20.21 1.13
C TYR A 154 6.93 20.52 0.93
N VAL A 155 6.62 20.44 -0.17
CA VAL A 155 5.89 20.61 -0.57
C VAL A 155 4.80 20.40 -1.36
N ASP A 156 4.33 21.15 -1.84
CA ASP A 156 3.14 21.44 -2.62
C ASP A 156 2.91 20.53 -3.78
N LYS A 157 3.91 19.84 -4.26
CA LYS A 157 3.81 19.01 -5.45
C LYS A 157 3.26 17.62 -5.20
N VAL A 158 3.38 17.13 -3.99
CA VAL A 158 2.94 15.79 -3.63
C VAL A 158 1.58 15.84 -2.93
N PHE A 159 1.31 16.90 -2.25
CA PHE A 159 0.14 17.05 -1.41
C PHE A 159 -0.66 18.28 -1.79
#